data_13eda5dfcce0c4a64c739d52b2db0f0b
#
_entry.id   13eda5dfcce0c4a64c739d52b2db0f0b
#
_cell.length_a   1.000
_cell.length_b   1.000
_cell.length_c   1.000
_cell.angle_alpha   90.00
_cell.angle_beta   90.00
_cell.angle_gamma   90.00
#
_symmetry.space_group_name_H-M   'P 1'
#
loop_
_entity.id
_entity.type
_entity.pdbx_description
1 polymer ?
#
loop_
_entity_poly.entity_id
_entity_poly.type
_entity_poly.pdbx_seq_one_letter_code
_entity_poly.pdbx_strand_id
1 'polypeptide(L)'
;CCGSTHAYVDAAKILRDRYGNLVESNDGRKVRMGLPHLLTVQCGFDYEPGTILNGQMSMRYCVTAGFRYGNALPNEFTPDKLSDAKNVAFAQAIEIEHDPDLDNIYPANFCGWVEVETGVGTNQYDREYLLNASGSCHNPDKEKAMAAKFHSLLEDIVPQEQRAKVENCVLNIENSAADELIKKFHL
;
A
#
# COMPACT_ATOMS: atom_id res chain seq x y z
N CYS A 1 -6.88 -2.13 0.39
CA CYS A 1 -6.95 -1.04 1.39
C CYS A 1 -7.55 0.23 0.80
N CYS A 2 -7.78 1.23 1.64
CA CYS A 2 -8.25 2.57 1.24
C CYS A 2 -7.28 3.19 0.21
N GLY A 3 -7.81 3.82 -0.85
CA GLY A 3 -7.00 4.51 -1.86
C GLY A 3 -6.05 5.57 -1.28
N SER A 4 -6.48 6.22 -0.20
CA SER A 4 -5.68 7.21 0.52
C SER A 4 -4.40 6.65 1.16
N THR A 5 -4.31 5.34 1.36
CA THR A 5 -3.13 4.70 1.96
C THR A 5 -2.09 4.24 0.93
N HIS A 6 -2.43 4.23 -0.36
CA HIS A 6 -1.60 3.58 -1.39
C HIS A 6 -0.22 4.22 -1.54
N ALA A 7 -0.09 5.56 -1.56
CA ALA A 7 1.20 6.22 -1.65
C ALA A 7 2.11 5.88 -0.46
N TYR A 8 1.53 5.75 0.73
CA TYR A 8 2.26 5.39 1.96
C TYR A 8 2.73 3.93 1.95
N VAL A 9 1.93 3.02 1.39
CA VAL A 9 2.32 1.62 1.18
C VAL A 9 3.49 1.53 0.20
N ASP A 10 3.43 2.27 -0.90
CA ASP A 10 4.52 2.31 -1.89
C ASP A 10 5.79 2.94 -1.29
N ALA A 11 5.69 4.01 -0.50
CA ALA A 11 6.82 4.60 0.23
C ALA A 11 7.43 3.59 1.22
N ALA A 12 6.59 2.89 1.99
CA ALA A 12 7.05 1.85 2.92
C ALA A 12 7.77 0.70 2.20
N LYS A 13 7.29 0.31 1.02
CA LYS A 13 7.94 -0.69 0.17
C LYS A 13 9.33 -0.24 -0.28
N ILE A 14 9.47 1.00 -0.74
CA ILE A 14 10.76 1.58 -1.15
C ILE A 14 11.73 1.62 0.04
N LEU A 15 11.28 2.05 1.22
CA LEU A 15 12.10 2.07 2.43
C LEU A 15 12.46 0.66 2.91
N ARG A 16 11.55 -0.32 2.76
CA ARG A 16 11.83 -1.73 3.02
C ARG A 16 12.97 -2.26 2.14
N ASP A 17 13.01 -1.87 0.87
CA ASP A 17 14.09 -2.29 -0.03
C ASP A 17 15.46 -1.72 0.39
N ARG A 18 15.48 -0.56 1.08
CA ARG A 18 16.71 0.07 1.63
C ARG A 18 17.10 -0.49 3.00
N TYR A 19 16.13 -0.69 3.89
CA TYR A 19 16.37 -0.98 5.32
C TYR A 19 16.00 -2.41 5.74
N GLY A 20 15.46 -3.21 4.83
CA GLY A 20 14.96 -4.55 5.13
C GLY A 20 13.59 -4.56 5.78
N ASN A 21 13.19 -5.74 6.26
CA ASN A 21 11.91 -5.93 6.93
C ASN A 21 11.96 -5.49 8.38
N LEU A 22 11.63 -4.23 8.66
CA LEU A 22 11.69 -3.63 10.00
C LEU A 22 10.70 -4.26 10.99
N VAL A 23 9.60 -4.85 10.51
CA VAL A 23 8.63 -5.56 11.37
C VAL A 23 9.24 -6.86 11.91
N GLU A 24 10.01 -7.57 11.10
CA GLU A 24 10.66 -8.81 11.53
C GLU A 24 11.96 -8.56 12.30
N SER A 25 12.77 -7.57 11.87
CA SER A 25 14.04 -7.26 12.56
C SER A 25 13.79 -6.69 13.96
N ASN A 26 12.72 -5.89 14.09
CA ASN A 26 12.37 -5.19 15.35
C ASN A 26 13.60 -4.54 16.00
N ASP A 27 14.41 -3.88 15.18
CA ASP A 27 15.71 -3.32 15.59
C ASP A 27 15.61 -2.02 16.39
N GLY A 28 14.38 -1.53 16.63
CA GLY A 28 14.11 -0.35 17.44
C GLY A 28 14.16 0.97 16.67
N ARG A 29 14.30 0.96 15.35
CA ARG A 29 14.21 2.19 14.54
C ARG A 29 12.80 2.74 14.55
N LYS A 30 12.71 4.06 14.65
CA LYS A 30 11.43 4.77 14.56
C LYS A 30 11.00 4.91 13.13
N VAL A 31 9.69 4.82 12.94
CA VAL A 31 9.01 5.11 11.67
C VAL A 31 8.01 6.23 11.90
N ARG A 32 8.03 7.24 11.04
CA ARG A 32 7.15 8.39 11.08
C ARG A 32 6.50 8.60 9.72
N MET A 33 5.34 9.24 9.68
CA MET A 33 4.69 9.63 8.43
C MET A 33 3.91 10.93 8.57
N GLY A 34 3.91 11.73 7.49
CA GLY A 34 3.17 12.96 7.40
C GLY A 34 1.94 12.82 6.53
N LEU A 35 0.79 13.24 7.05
CA LEU A 35 -0.50 13.17 6.40
C LEU A 35 -1.12 14.57 6.25
N PRO A 36 -1.88 14.83 5.16
CA PRO A 36 -2.79 15.96 5.13
C PRO A 36 -3.86 15.80 6.21
N HIS A 37 -4.40 16.91 6.69
CA HIS A 37 -5.37 16.91 7.80
C HIS A 37 -6.54 15.94 7.60
N LEU A 38 -7.11 15.91 6.40
CA LEU A 38 -8.25 15.01 6.13
C LEU A 38 -7.89 13.55 6.31
N LEU A 39 -6.70 13.12 5.90
CA LEU A 39 -6.26 11.73 6.06
C LEU A 39 -5.89 11.39 7.50
N THR A 40 -5.40 12.36 8.27
CA THR A 40 -5.19 12.18 9.71
C THR A 40 -6.49 11.79 10.41
N VAL A 41 -7.59 12.46 10.07
CA VAL A 41 -8.92 12.15 10.62
C VAL A 41 -9.48 10.84 10.07
N GLN A 42 -9.33 10.58 8.76
CA GLN A 42 -9.96 9.44 8.08
C GLN A 42 -9.26 8.11 8.35
N CYS A 43 -7.93 8.10 8.33
CA CYS A 43 -7.11 6.88 8.33
C CYS A 43 -6.00 6.89 9.39
N GLY A 44 -5.75 8.01 10.07
CA GLY A 44 -4.64 8.20 11.00
C GLY A 44 -4.91 7.72 12.43
N PHE A 45 -6.03 7.07 12.69
CA PHE A 45 -6.39 6.58 14.03
C PHE A 45 -5.42 5.52 14.56
N ASP A 46 -5.40 5.36 15.88
CA ASP A 46 -4.59 4.34 16.53
C ASP A 46 -5.05 2.94 16.12
N TYR A 47 -4.08 2.09 15.79
CA TYR A 47 -4.42 0.74 15.33
C TYR A 47 -4.71 -0.19 16.50
N GLU A 48 -5.88 -0.81 16.44
CA GLU A 48 -6.26 -1.94 17.27
C GLU A 48 -6.75 -3.09 16.38
N PRO A 49 -6.38 -4.35 16.68
CA PRO A 49 -6.88 -5.49 15.93
C PRO A 49 -8.41 -5.53 15.94
N GLY A 50 -8.99 -5.71 14.77
CA GLY A 50 -10.44 -5.69 14.60
C GLY A 50 -10.89 -6.38 13.33
N THR A 51 -11.84 -5.77 12.64
CA THR A 51 -12.35 -6.29 11.37
C THR A 51 -11.37 -6.05 10.23
N ILE A 52 -11.55 -6.78 9.12
CA ILE A 52 -10.80 -6.55 7.87
C ILE A 52 -10.91 -5.09 7.43
N LEU A 53 -12.10 -4.50 7.53
CA LEU A 53 -12.32 -3.09 7.17
C LEU A 53 -11.50 -2.14 8.07
N ASN A 54 -11.40 -2.42 9.36
CA ASN A 54 -10.56 -1.62 10.26
C ASN A 54 -9.10 -1.61 9.80
N GLY A 55 -8.53 -2.79 9.50
CA GLY A 55 -7.18 -2.89 8.96
C GLY A 55 -7.01 -2.16 7.60
N GLN A 56 -7.97 -2.33 6.70
CA GLN A 56 -7.94 -1.69 5.37
C GLN A 56 -8.05 -0.17 5.42
N MET A 57 -8.66 0.39 6.46
CA MET A 57 -8.77 1.84 6.67
C MET A 57 -7.65 2.40 7.55
N SER A 58 -6.88 1.57 8.25
CA SER A 58 -5.78 2.03 9.10
C SER A 58 -4.53 2.35 8.28
N MET A 59 -4.10 3.62 8.29
CA MET A 59 -2.83 4.04 7.69
C MET A 59 -1.65 3.29 8.32
N ARG A 60 -1.63 3.17 9.64
CA ARG A 60 -0.58 2.48 10.40
C ARG A 60 -0.43 1.01 9.98
N TYR A 61 -1.56 0.28 9.89
CA TYR A 61 -1.52 -1.12 9.47
C TYR A 61 -1.13 -1.28 8.00
N CYS A 62 -1.64 -0.43 7.10
CA CYS A 62 -1.29 -0.48 5.69
C CYS A 62 0.20 -0.24 5.45
N VAL A 63 0.80 0.72 6.15
CA VAL A 63 2.26 0.97 6.12
C VAL A 63 3.03 -0.21 6.72
N THR A 64 2.55 -0.79 7.83
CA THR A 64 3.13 -2.02 8.41
C THR A 64 3.12 -3.17 7.40
N ALA A 65 2.03 -3.37 6.66
CA ALA A 65 1.94 -4.37 5.60
C ALA A 65 2.97 -4.10 4.48
N GLY A 66 3.14 -2.83 4.08
CA GLY A 66 4.18 -2.40 3.14
C GLY A 66 5.59 -2.79 3.60
N PHE A 67 5.94 -2.52 4.87
CA PHE A 67 7.24 -2.91 5.43
C PHE A 67 7.41 -4.42 5.59
N ARG A 68 6.38 -5.14 6.00
CA ARG A 68 6.48 -6.58 6.28
C ARG A 68 6.39 -7.44 5.04
N TYR A 69 5.43 -7.15 4.15
CA TYR A 69 5.09 -8.01 3.01
C TYR A 69 5.46 -7.39 1.65
N GLY A 70 5.84 -6.12 1.61
CA GLY A 70 6.12 -5.39 0.38
C GLY A 70 4.88 -4.98 -0.41
N ASN A 71 3.68 -5.15 0.17
CA ASN A 71 2.41 -4.76 -0.41
C ASN A 71 1.30 -4.71 0.64
N ALA A 72 0.10 -4.26 0.26
CA ALA A 72 -1.11 -4.29 1.08
C ALA A 72 -2.30 -4.77 0.22
N LEU A 73 -2.18 -5.99 -0.32
CA LEU A 73 -3.19 -6.70 -1.09
C LEU A 73 -4.13 -7.51 -0.17
N PRO A 74 -5.20 -8.14 -0.66
CA PRO A 74 -6.17 -8.84 0.18
C PRO A 74 -5.57 -9.86 1.15
N ASN A 75 -4.54 -10.58 0.73
CA ASN A 75 -3.87 -11.60 1.55
C ASN A 75 -3.18 -11.02 2.80
N GLU A 76 -2.92 -9.72 2.87
CA GLU A 76 -2.33 -9.05 4.02
C GLU A 76 -3.36 -8.62 5.07
N PHE A 77 -4.66 -8.79 4.79
CA PHE A 77 -5.76 -8.41 5.67
C PHE A 77 -6.52 -9.62 6.24
N THR A 78 -5.88 -10.78 6.35
CA THR A 78 -6.48 -11.94 7.02
C THR A 78 -6.56 -11.71 8.53
N PRO A 79 -7.54 -12.30 9.25
CA PRO A 79 -7.67 -12.13 10.70
C PRO A 79 -6.38 -12.42 11.47
N ASP A 80 -5.64 -13.47 11.08
CA ASP A 80 -4.38 -13.86 11.72
C ASP A 80 -3.30 -12.78 11.55
N LYS A 81 -3.19 -12.18 10.36
CA LYS A 81 -2.22 -11.10 10.10
C LYS A 81 -2.61 -9.80 10.79
N LEU A 82 -3.91 -9.49 10.85
CA LEU A 82 -4.43 -8.30 11.54
C LEU A 82 -4.15 -8.35 13.03
N SER A 83 -4.18 -9.54 13.65
CA SER A 83 -3.93 -9.75 15.08
C SER A 83 -2.50 -10.24 15.41
N ASP A 84 -1.63 -10.41 14.41
CA ASP A 84 -0.25 -10.81 14.64
C ASP A 84 0.48 -9.79 15.53
N ALA A 85 1.09 -10.26 16.62
CA ALA A 85 1.66 -9.40 17.63
C ALA A 85 2.77 -8.45 17.10
N LYS A 86 3.56 -8.88 16.11
CA LYS A 86 4.58 -8.03 15.49
C LYS A 86 3.96 -6.93 14.65
N ASN A 87 2.91 -7.27 13.87
CA ASN A 87 2.18 -6.28 13.08
C ASN A 87 1.53 -5.23 13.98
N VAL A 88 0.87 -5.66 15.05
CA VAL A 88 0.19 -4.78 16.00
C VAL A 88 1.20 -3.85 16.67
N ALA A 89 2.29 -4.41 17.22
CA ALA A 89 3.31 -3.62 17.90
C ALA A 89 3.97 -2.60 16.97
N PHE A 90 4.30 -3.00 15.74
CA PHE A 90 4.90 -2.10 14.77
C PHE A 90 3.93 -1.00 14.32
N ALA A 91 2.67 -1.35 14.02
CA ALA A 91 1.64 -0.38 13.63
C ALA A 91 1.39 0.66 14.73
N GLN A 92 1.34 0.23 15.99
CA GLN A 92 1.14 1.12 17.15
C GLN A 92 2.35 2.03 17.41
N ALA A 93 3.56 1.60 17.05
CA ALA A 93 4.78 2.38 17.21
C ALA A 93 4.99 3.46 16.12
N ILE A 94 4.27 3.38 14.99
CA ILE A 94 4.38 4.39 13.94
C ILE A 94 3.84 5.73 14.42
N GLU A 95 4.64 6.78 14.30
CA GLU A 95 4.24 8.15 14.60
C GLU A 95 3.58 8.79 13.37
N ILE A 96 2.42 9.42 13.57
CA ILE A 96 1.71 10.18 12.54
C ILE A 96 1.71 11.65 12.93
N GLU A 97 2.08 12.52 11.98
CA GLU A 97 1.96 13.96 12.13
C GLU A 97 1.12 14.56 11.00
N HIS A 98 0.43 15.65 11.31
CA HIS A 98 -0.20 16.48 10.30
C HIS A 98 0.88 17.31 9.62
N ASP A 99 0.96 17.22 8.28
CA ASP A 99 1.84 18.03 7.46
C ASP A 99 0.99 19.05 6.66
N PRO A 100 0.98 20.34 7.03
CA PRO A 100 0.16 21.35 6.39
C PRO A 100 0.49 21.59 4.90
N ASP A 101 1.71 21.29 4.47
CA ASP A 101 2.11 21.44 3.07
C ASP A 101 1.35 20.45 2.17
N LEU A 102 0.99 19.28 2.73
CA LEU A 102 0.20 18.28 2.02
C LEU A 102 -1.27 18.68 1.85
N ASP A 103 -1.83 19.55 2.68
CA ASP A 103 -3.21 20.03 2.58
C ASP A 103 -3.44 20.79 1.28
N ASN A 104 -2.42 21.48 0.77
CA ASN A 104 -2.49 22.24 -0.47
C ASN A 104 -2.45 21.35 -1.72
N ILE A 105 -1.98 20.12 -1.58
CA ILE A 105 -1.79 19.15 -2.65
C ILE A 105 -2.95 18.18 -2.74
N TYR A 106 -3.47 17.76 -1.58
CA TYR A 106 -4.62 16.87 -1.44
C TYR A 106 -5.93 17.70 -1.63
N PRO A 107 -6.99 17.22 -2.30
CA PRO A 107 -7.15 15.87 -2.85
C PRO A 107 -6.76 15.72 -4.34
N ALA A 108 -6.20 16.76 -4.97
CA ALA A 108 -5.80 16.67 -6.38
C ALA A 108 -4.78 15.56 -6.62
N ASN A 109 -3.87 15.35 -5.67
CA ASN A 109 -2.96 14.22 -5.61
C ASN A 109 -3.06 13.54 -4.26
N PHE A 110 -2.97 12.20 -4.24
CA PHE A 110 -2.96 11.40 -3.02
C PHE A 110 -1.52 11.23 -2.53
N CYS A 111 -0.98 12.33 -2.00
CA CYS A 111 0.41 12.48 -1.61
C CYS A 111 0.67 12.15 -0.14
N GLY A 112 1.92 11.90 0.18
CA GLY A 112 2.40 11.74 1.54
C GLY A 112 3.84 11.29 1.62
N TRP A 113 4.35 11.20 2.84
CA TRP A 113 5.69 10.68 3.08
C TRP A 113 5.73 9.72 4.25
N VAL A 114 6.67 8.80 4.16
CA VAL A 114 7.08 7.91 5.24
C VAL A 114 8.57 8.10 5.45
N GLU A 115 9.04 8.06 6.69
CA GLU A 115 10.47 8.13 7.00
C GLU A 115 10.87 7.08 8.03
N VAL A 116 12.11 6.61 7.92
CA VAL A 116 12.73 5.64 8.81
C VAL A 116 13.95 6.27 9.45
N GLU A 117 14.11 6.08 10.75
CA GLU A 117 15.32 6.49 11.46
C GLU A 117 16.53 5.73 10.90
N THR A 118 17.59 6.44 10.46
CA THR A 118 18.75 5.84 9.78
C THR A 118 19.60 4.96 10.69
N GLY A 119 19.53 5.19 12.00
CA GLY A 119 20.15 4.38 13.06
C GLY A 119 19.44 4.63 14.37
N VAL A 120 19.31 3.62 15.21
CA VAL A 120 18.57 3.68 16.48
C VAL A 120 19.07 4.82 17.37
N GLY A 121 18.17 5.73 17.75
CA GLY A 121 18.48 6.86 18.63
C GLY A 121 19.26 8.00 17.97
N THR A 122 19.46 7.97 16.66
CA THR A 122 20.20 9.04 15.95
C THR A 122 19.36 10.29 15.73
N ASN A 123 18.03 10.17 15.74
CA ASN A 123 17.08 11.22 15.34
C ASN A 123 17.37 11.78 13.92
N GLN A 124 18.03 10.99 13.07
CA GLN A 124 18.21 11.27 11.66
C GLN A 124 17.32 10.33 10.85
N TYR A 125 16.63 10.87 9.85
CA TYR A 125 15.61 10.14 9.10
C TYR A 125 15.89 10.15 7.61
N ASP A 126 15.63 9.03 6.95
CA ASP A 126 15.53 8.90 5.49
C ASP A 126 14.05 8.92 5.11
N ARG A 127 13.66 9.89 4.31
CA ARG A 127 12.26 10.15 3.92
C ARG A 127 12.01 9.74 2.49
N GLU A 128 10.93 9.00 2.29
CA GLU A 128 10.37 8.74 0.97
C GLU A 128 9.05 9.52 0.82
N TYR A 129 9.05 10.49 -0.09
CA TYR A 129 7.88 11.29 -0.44
C TYR A 129 7.31 10.83 -1.77
N LEU A 130 6.02 10.56 -1.82
CA LEU A 130 5.31 10.25 -3.06
C LEU A 130 4.17 11.23 -3.29
N LEU A 131 4.16 11.83 -4.48
CA LEU A 131 3.06 12.68 -4.93
C LEU A 131 1.81 11.85 -5.25
N ASN A 132 2.01 10.64 -5.79
CA ASN A 132 0.95 9.71 -6.15
C ASN A 132 1.44 8.26 -6.02
N ALA A 133 0.53 7.35 -5.73
CA ALA A 133 0.80 5.92 -5.73
C ALA A 133 1.14 5.39 -7.14
N SER A 134 1.81 4.24 -7.20
CA SER A 134 2.25 3.59 -8.44
C SER A 134 1.10 3.31 -9.43
N GLY A 135 -0.09 2.94 -8.93
CA GLY A 135 -1.28 2.69 -9.75
C GLY A 135 -2.16 3.93 -10.03
N SER A 136 -1.73 5.14 -9.63
CA SER A 136 -2.48 6.38 -9.87
C SER A 136 -2.54 6.72 -11.36
N CYS A 137 -3.67 7.31 -11.80
CA CYS A 137 -3.81 7.81 -13.18
C CYS A 137 -2.77 8.89 -13.53
N HIS A 138 -2.18 9.54 -12.54
CA HIS A 138 -1.14 10.55 -12.71
C HIS A 138 0.28 9.95 -12.76
N ASN A 139 0.44 8.64 -12.50
CA ASN A 139 1.74 7.98 -12.57
C ASN A 139 2.00 7.49 -14.00
N PRO A 140 3.13 7.83 -14.64
CA PRO A 140 3.46 7.38 -16.00
C PRO A 140 3.59 5.85 -16.12
N ASP A 141 4.00 5.17 -15.05
CA ASP A 141 4.20 3.71 -15.00
C ASP A 141 2.97 2.94 -14.49
N LYS A 142 1.79 3.59 -14.40
CA LYS A 142 0.57 2.99 -13.84
C LYS A 142 0.16 1.67 -14.50
N GLU A 143 0.32 1.54 -15.81
CA GLU A 143 -0.06 0.33 -16.55
C GLU A 143 0.74 -0.88 -16.07
N LYS A 144 2.05 -0.72 -15.88
CA LYS A 144 2.93 -1.76 -15.33
C LYS A 144 2.52 -2.14 -13.91
N ALA A 145 2.22 -1.16 -13.07
CA ALA A 145 1.78 -1.39 -11.69
C ALA A 145 0.42 -2.10 -11.64
N MET A 146 -0.51 -1.72 -12.51
CA MET A 146 -1.83 -2.35 -12.61
C MET A 146 -1.74 -3.78 -13.13
N ALA A 147 -0.92 -4.05 -14.15
CA ALA A 147 -0.69 -5.39 -14.68
C ALA A 147 -0.07 -6.30 -13.60
N ALA A 148 0.96 -5.83 -12.89
CA ALA A 148 1.59 -6.57 -11.81
C ALA A 148 0.58 -6.92 -10.70
N LYS A 149 -0.27 -5.96 -10.30
CA LYS A 149 -1.34 -6.19 -9.32
C LYS A 149 -2.36 -7.22 -9.83
N PHE A 150 -2.80 -7.11 -11.08
CA PHE A 150 -3.73 -8.06 -11.70
C PHE A 150 -3.18 -9.49 -11.64
N HIS A 151 -1.94 -9.69 -12.07
CA HIS A 151 -1.31 -11.00 -12.05
C HIS A 151 -1.14 -11.55 -10.63
N SER A 152 -0.70 -10.72 -9.69
CA SER A 152 -0.53 -11.12 -8.28
C SER A 152 -1.85 -11.52 -7.60
N LEU A 153 -2.96 -10.85 -7.92
CA LEU A 153 -4.26 -11.18 -7.34
C LEU A 153 -4.84 -12.51 -7.84
N LEU A 154 -4.40 -12.98 -8.99
CA LEU A 154 -4.96 -14.15 -9.66
C LEU A 154 -4.00 -15.33 -9.78
N GLU A 155 -2.75 -15.21 -9.30
CA GLU A 155 -1.72 -16.23 -9.51
C GLU A 155 -2.07 -17.61 -8.93
N ASP A 156 -2.76 -17.64 -7.78
CA ASP A 156 -3.19 -18.88 -7.12
C ASP A 156 -4.56 -19.41 -7.61
N ILE A 157 -5.27 -18.62 -8.42
CA ILE A 157 -6.67 -18.91 -8.81
C ILE A 157 -6.78 -19.22 -10.31
N VAL A 158 -5.99 -18.50 -11.12
CA VAL A 158 -6.11 -18.53 -12.58
C VAL A 158 -4.78 -18.87 -13.23
N PRO A 159 -4.70 -19.87 -14.13
CA PRO A 159 -3.48 -20.21 -14.86
C PRO A 159 -2.88 -19.00 -15.61
N GLN A 160 -1.56 -18.93 -15.69
CA GLN A 160 -0.85 -17.81 -16.32
C GLN A 160 -1.31 -17.52 -17.75
N GLU A 161 -1.52 -18.56 -18.56
CA GLU A 161 -2.01 -18.40 -19.94
C GLU A 161 -3.37 -17.71 -20.00
N GLN A 162 -4.27 -18.06 -19.06
CA GLN A 162 -5.60 -17.48 -18.98
C GLN A 162 -5.51 -16.01 -18.52
N ARG A 163 -4.67 -15.69 -17.53
CA ARG A 163 -4.41 -14.31 -17.09
C ARG A 163 -3.94 -13.45 -18.26
N ALA A 164 -2.98 -13.93 -19.04
CA ALA A 164 -2.45 -13.21 -20.20
C ALA A 164 -3.55 -12.97 -21.29
N LYS A 165 -4.44 -13.94 -21.51
CA LYS A 165 -5.57 -13.77 -22.44
C LYS A 165 -6.55 -12.70 -21.97
N VAL A 166 -6.87 -12.68 -20.67
CA VAL A 166 -7.75 -11.67 -20.09
C VAL A 166 -7.11 -10.28 -20.15
N GLU A 167 -5.84 -10.15 -19.75
CA GLU A 167 -5.09 -8.90 -19.80
C GLU A 167 -5.07 -8.32 -21.21
N ASN A 168 -4.69 -9.13 -22.20
CA ASN A 168 -4.68 -8.69 -23.61
C ASN A 168 -6.07 -8.25 -24.10
N CYS A 169 -7.14 -8.92 -23.68
CA CYS A 169 -8.50 -8.54 -24.04
C CYS A 169 -8.90 -7.20 -23.39
N VAL A 170 -8.54 -6.97 -22.12
CA VAL A 170 -8.83 -5.72 -21.41
C VAL A 170 -8.05 -4.55 -22.02
N LEU A 171 -6.77 -4.75 -22.34
CA LEU A 171 -5.91 -3.71 -22.94
C LEU A 171 -6.34 -3.34 -24.38
N ASN A 172 -7.11 -4.22 -25.05
CA ASN A 172 -7.62 -4.00 -26.40
C ASN A 172 -9.16 -3.97 -26.42
N ILE A 173 -9.77 -3.50 -25.33
CA ILE A 173 -11.24 -3.59 -25.16
C ILE A 173 -12.01 -2.80 -26.21
N GLU A 174 -11.46 -1.69 -26.72
CA GLU A 174 -12.06 -0.92 -27.81
C GLU A 174 -12.16 -1.70 -29.14
N ASN A 175 -11.34 -2.74 -29.31
CA ASN A 175 -11.31 -3.59 -30.50
C ASN A 175 -11.98 -4.95 -30.27
N SER A 176 -12.56 -5.18 -29.08
CA SER A 176 -13.13 -6.46 -28.68
C SER A 176 -14.63 -6.35 -28.50
N ALA A 177 -15.38 -7.40 -28.91
CA ALA A 177 -16.78 -7.48 -28.56
C ALA A 177 -16.96 -7.80 -27.07
N ALA A 178 -17.97 -7.22 -26.41
CA ALA A 178 -18.20 -7.39 -24.98
C ALA A 178 -18.39 -8.87 -24.56
N ASP A 179 -19.00 -9.68 -25.43
CA ASP A 179 -19.20 -11.10 -25.17
C ASP A 179 -17.90 -11.92 -25.23
N GLU A 180 -16.88 -11.46 -25.96
CA GLU A 180 -15.56 -12.09 -25.97
C GLU A 180 -14.85 -11.95 -24.62
N LEU A 181 -14.97 -10.79 -23.98
CA LEU A 181 -14.43 -10.57 -22.65
C LEU A 181 -15.08 -11.54 -21.65
N ILE A 182 -16.41 -11.61 -21.66
CA ILE A 182 -17.17 -12.51 -20.76
C ILE A 182 -16.75 -13.98 -20.97
N LYS A 183 -16.61 -14.44 -22.20
CA LYS A 183 -16.19 -15.82 -22.51
C LYS A 183 -14.79 -16.15 -21.98
N LYS A 184 -13.89 -15.14 -21.90
CA LYS A 184 -12.53 -15.33 -21.39
C LYS A 184 -12.46 -15.37 -19.86
N PHE A 185 -13.47 -14.86 -19.17
CA PHE A 185 -13.61 -14.97 -17.71
C PHE A 185 -14.34 -16.24 -17.24
N HIS A 186 -14.95 -17.01 -18.13
CA HIS A 186 -15.49 -18.32 -17.75
C HIS A 186 -14.32 -19.28 -17.49
N LEU A 187 -14.09 -19.52 -16.20
CA LEU A 187 -13.15 -20.48 -15.62
C LEU A 187 -13.72 -21.89 -15.64
#